data_5ddb190fd10f4905a63d17160eff1eaf
#
_entry.id   5ddb190fd10f4905a63d17160eff1eaf
#
_cell.length_a   1.000
_cell.length_b   1.000
_cell.length_c   1.000
_cell.angle_alpha   90.00
_cell.angle_beta   90.00
_cell.angle_gamma   90.00
#
_symmetry.space_group_name_H-M   'P 1'
#
loop_
_entity.id
_entity.type
_entity.pdbx_description
1 polymer ?
#
loop_
_entity_poly.entity_id
_entity_poly.type
_entity_poly.pdbx_seq_one_letter_code
_entity_poly.pdbx_strand_id
1 'polypeptide(L)'
;MAATLAACAQSSVVTDKSGSLASRRASPEPTRTASLFVPSKPASVVAKKPAPSAASDPEAGSQNASYGLASFYSYDPQTASGEKFNPNELTAAHRTLPFGTRLRVTNVATGRSVTVRVNDRGPFVGGRVVDVSRSAAESLGMVGQGVAKVKLDVVQ
;
A
#
# COMPACT_ATOMS: atom_id res chain seq x y z
N MET A 1 -15.19 50.81 -37.57
CA MET A 1 -14.72 51.73 -36.52
C MET A 1 -14.23 50.85 -35.37
N ALA A 2 -12.98 50.65 -35.35
CA ALA A 2 -11.98 51.27 -34.48
C ALA A 2 -12.13 50.75 -33.04
N ALA A 3 -11.25 49.86 -32.66
CA ALA A 3 -10.01 50.00 -31.88
C ALA A 3 -10.32 50.05 -30.39
N THR A 4 -9.64 49.39 -29.49
CA THR A 4 -8.23 49.43 -29.06
C THR A 4 -7.99 48.34 -28.04
N LEU A 5 -6.99 47.55 -28.17
CA LEU A 5 -5.74 47.34 -27.41
C LEU A 5 -5.65 47.91 -26.00
N ALA A 6 -5.35 47.03 -25.04
CA ALA A 6 -4.40 47.33 -23.96
C ALA A 6 -3.82 46.02 -23.39
N ALA A 7 -2.56 45.82 -23.68
CA ALA A 7 -1.66 44.91 -23.00
C ALA A 7 -1.19 45.54 -21.70
N CYS A 8 -0.97 44.76 -20.66
CA CYS A 8 0.02 45.05 -19.63
C CYS A 8 0.59 43.74 -19.07
N ALA A 9 1.78 43.48 -19.52
CA ALA A 9 2.73 42.61 -18.87
C ALA A 9 3.27 43.32 -17.60
N GLN A 10 3.46 42.59 -16.52
CA GLN A 10 4.45 42.94 -15.49
C GLN A 10 5.04 41.64 -14.90
N SER A 11 6.22 41.40 -15.33
CA SER A 11 7.23 40.55 -14.65
C SER A 11 7.59 41.15 -13.31
N SER A 12 7.75 40.35 -12.30
CA SER A 12 8.57 40.70 -11.15
C SER A 12 9.38 39.45 -10.73
N VAL A 13 10.57 39.41 -11.26
CA VAL A 13 11.72 38.66 -10.76
C VAL A 13 12.16 39.37 -9.49
N VAL A 14 12.20 38.67 -8.38
CA VAL A 14 13.02 39.05 -7.21
C VAL A 14 13.99 37.95 -6.93
N THR A 15 15.19 38.20 -7.34
CA THR A 15 16.44 37.55 -6.92
C THR A 15 16.91 38.21 -5.63
N ASP A 16 17.19 37.45 -4.60
CA ASP A 16 18.16 37.79 -3.55
C ASP A 16 18.62 36.48 -2.94
N LYS A 17 19.73 36.02 -3.17
CA LYS A 17 21.14 36.31 -2.93
C LYS A 17 21.51 36.38 -1.45
N SER A 18 22.33 35.44 -1.13
CA SER A 18 23.42 35.43 -0.12
C SER A 18 23.05 35.25 1.35
N GLY A 19 23.73 34.25 1.88
CA GLY A 19 23.93 34.08 3.31
C GLY A 19 24.73 32.82 3.61
N SER A 20 25.94 32.73 3.08
CA SER A 20 27.08 31.96 3.59
C SER A 20 27.21 32.20 5.10
N LEU A 21 27.42 31.16 5.89
CA LEU A 21 28.54 31.07 6.80
C LEU A 21 28.63 29.69 7.45
N ALA A 22 29.74 29.09 7.19
CA ALA A 22 30.31 27.92 7.83
C ALA A 22 30.30 28.04 9.37
N SER A 23 30.01 26.97 10.05
CA SER A 23 30.62 26.70 11.35
C SER A 23 30.92 25.22 11.49
N ARG A 24 32.19 24.93 11.31
CA ARG A 24 32.89 23.74 11.76
C ARG A 24 32.81 23.66 13.28
N ARG A 25 32.56 22.47 13.78
CA ARG A 25 33.22 21.91 14.97
C ARG A 25 32.73 20.50 15.13
N ALA A 26 33.57 19.59 14.86
CA ALA A 26 34.52 18.90 15.71
C ALA A 26 33.84 17.70 16.44
N SER A 27 34.17 16.53 15.91
CA SER A 27 34.17 15.26 16.65
C SER A 27 35.08 15.38 17.89
N PRO A 28 34.76 14.61 18.92
CA PRO A 28 35.78 13.70 19.42
C PRO A 28 35.29 12.27 19.60
N GLU A 29 35.99 11.35 19.02
CA GLU A 29 36.31 10.03 19.52
C GLU A 29 37.58 10.14 20.38
N PRO A 30 38.01 9.11 21.08
CA PRO A 30 37.42 7.88 21.62
C PRO A 30 37.77 7.67 23.09
N THR A 31 37.10 6.78 23.75
CA THR A 31 37.76 6.10 24.89
C THR A 31 37.42 4.62 24.91
N ARG A 32 38.43 3.87 24.55
CA ARG A 32 38.58 2.46 24.86
C ARG A 32 38.62 2.30 26.37
N THR A 33 37.76 1.46 26.90
CA THR A 33 38.09 0.71 28.10
C THR A 33 37.77 -0.76 27.85
N ALA A 34 38.84 -1.47 27.72
CA ALA A 34 38.88 -2.92 27.84
C ALA A 34 38.57 -3.31 29.29
N SER A 35 37.66 -4.24 29.47
CA SER A 35 37.66 -5.02 30.73
C SER A 35 37.01 -6.38 30.48
N LEU A 36 37.90 -7.36 30.49
CA LEU A 36 37.84 -8.65 31.12
C LEU A 36 36.79 -9.66 30.67
N PHE A 37 37.31 -10.50 29.87
CA PHE A 37 37.00 -11.88 29.60
C PHE A 37 36.68 -12.66 30.89
N VAL A 38 35.48 -13.22 31.00
CA VAL A 38 35.15 -14.34 31.88
C VAL A 38 34.45 -15.41 31.04
N PRO A 39 35.05 -16.58 30.89
CA PRO A 39 34.41 -17.71 30.22
C PRO A 39 33.53 -18.44 31.21
N SER A 40 32.25 -18.41 31.04
CA SER A 40 31.36 -19.40 31.67
C SER A 40 30.73 -20.27 30.62
N LYS A 41 31.03 -21.52 30.72
CA LYS A 41 30.70 -22.69 29.90
C LYS A 41 29.21 -23.09 30.07
N PRO A 42 28.68 -23.94 29.21
CA PRO A 42 27.37 -23.84 28.58
C PRO A 42 26.29 -24.58 29.35
N ALA A 43 25.14 -23.99 29.47
CA ALA A 43 23.90 -24.71 29.74
C ALA A 43 23.17 -24.89 28.41
N SER A 44 23.07 -26.12 27.99
CA SER A 44 22.20 -26.62 26.92
C SER A 44 20.77 -26.20 27.20
N VAL A 45 20.33 -25.11 26.55
CA VAL A 45 18.91 -24.86 26.39
C VAL A 45 18.58 -25.27 24.97
N VAL A 46 17.89 -26.38 24.86
CA VAL A 46 17.18 -26.80 23.67
C VAL A 46 16.41 -25.62 23.13
N ALA A 47 16.94 -25.01 22.10
CA ALA A 47 16.23 -24.01 21.30
C ALA A 47 15.05 -24.74 20.64
N LYS A 48 13.89 -24.61 21.26
CA LYS A 48 12.61 -24.92 20.63
C LYS A 48 12.48 -23.94 19.46
N LYS A 49 12.86 -24.43 18.27
CA LYS A 49 12.57 -23.80 16.98
C LYS A 49 11.12 -23.35 17.01
N PRO A 50 10.80 -22.06 16.86
CA PRO A 50 9.44 -21.69 16.60
C PRO A 50 9.08 -22.36 15.28
N ALA A 51 8.13 -23.28 15.34
CA ALA A 51 7.50 -23.81 14.17
C ALA A 51 6.97 -22.62 13.35
N PRO A 52 7.17 -22.63 12.03
CA PRO A 52 6.43 -21.67 11.20
C PRO A 52 4.97 -21.90 11.53
N SER A 53 4.30 -20.87 12.03
CA SER A 53 2.84 -20.84 12.10
C SER A 53 2.35 -21.22 10.72
N ALA A 54 1.92 -22.46 10.61
CA ALA A 54 1.16 -22.90 9.47
C ALA A 54 0.00 -21.91 9.36
N ALA A 55 0.10 -21.02 8.38
CA ALA A 55 -1.07 -20.40 7.83
C ALA A 55 -1.95 -21.58 7.43
N SER A 56 -2.93 -21.89 8.27
CA SER A 56 -4.00 -22.77 7.96
C SER A 56 -4.72 -22.18 6.76
N ASP A 57 -4.38 -22.69 5.59
CA ASP A 57 -5.22 -22.58 4.42
C ASP A 57 -6.52 -23.32 4.72
N PRO A 58 -7.64 -22.63 4.93
CA PRO A 58 -8.90 -23.28 4.69
C PRO A 58 -9.10 -23.27 3.17
N GLU A 59 -8.64 -24.30 2.49
CA GLU A 59 -9.24 -24.68 1.21
C GLU A 59 -10.69 -25.10 1.46
N ALA A 60 -11.53 -24.13 1.75
CA ALA A 60 -12.96 -24.30 1.66
C ALA A 60 -13.37 -23.80 0.27
N GLY A 61 -13.49 -24.72 -0.64
CA GLY A 61 -14.25 -24.73 -1.88
C GLY A 61 -14.58 -23.38 -2.51
N SER A 62 -13.59 -22.69 -3.06
CA SER A 62 -13.85 -21.54 -3.92
C SER A 62 -14.19 -22.02 -5.32
N GLN A 63 -15.48 -22.24 -5.58
CA GLN A 63 -15.97 -22.72 -6.88
C GLN A 63 -16.00 -21.63 -7.98
N ASN A 64 -15.53 -20.40 -7.69
CA ASN A 64 -15.51 -19.30 -8.66
C ASN A 64 -14.26 -18.44 -8.48
N ALA A 65 -13.09 -19.06 -8.60
CA ALA A 65 -11.85 -18.29 -8.65
C ALA A 65 -11.76 -17.56 -9.99
N SER A 66 -11.67 -16.25 -9.98
CA SER A 66 -11.40 -15.46 -11.17
C SER A 66 -10.01 -14.83 -11.09
N TYR A 67 -9.34 -14.72 -12.25
CA TYR A 67 -8.03 -14.11 -12.37
C TYR A 67 -8.11 -12.83 -13.18
N GLY A 68 -7.32 -11.84 -12.81
CA GLY A 68 -7.24 -10.61 -13.58
C GLY A 68 -6.26 -9.62 -12.97
N LEU A 69 -6.36 -8.37 -13.39
CA LEU A 69 -5.56 -7.29 -12.82
C LEU A 69 -6.36 -6.58 -11.72
N ALA A 70 -5.69 -6.29 -10.62
CA ALA A 70 -6.17 -5.36 -9.60
C ALA A 70 -5.41 -4.03 -9.71
N SER A 71 -6.09 -2.92 -9.45
CA SER A 71 -5.48 -1.65 -9.14
C SER A 71 -5.99 -1.14 -7.79
N PHE A 72 -5.55 0.03 -7.37
CA PHE A 72 -6.06 0.65 -6.14
C PHE A 72 -6.38 2.12 -6.34
N TYR A 73 -7.26 2.63 -5.49
CA TYR A 73 -7.62 4.04 -5.45
C TYR A 73 -7.48 4.56 -4.01
N SER A 74 -7.18 5.84 -3.90
CA SER A 74 -6.92 6.49 -2.62
C SER A 74 -7.91 7.61 -2.32
N TYR A 75 -8.71 7.96 -3.30
CA TYR A 75 -9.68 9.06 -3.20
C TYR A 75 -10.90 8.75 -4.04
N ASP A 76 -12.05 8.83 -3.39
CA ASP A 76 -13.37 8.93 -3.98
C ASP A 76 -14.28 9.62 -2.97
N PRO A 77 -15.09 10.61 -3.33
CA PRO A 77 -15.96 11.27 -2.38
C PRO A 77 -17.06 10.35 -1.84
N GLN A 78 -17.56 9.45 -2.68
CA GLN A 78 -18.65 8.55 -2.34
C GLN A 78 -18.61 7.29 -3.20
N THR A 79 -18.82 6.13 -2.58
CA THR A 79 -18.91 4.85 -3.28
C THR A 79 -20.28 4.62 -3.91
N ALA A 80 -20.37 3.69 -4.85
CA ALA A 80 -21.63 3.35 -5.50
C ALA A 80 -22.68 2.75 -4.54
N SER A 81 -22.27 2.26 -3.37
CA SER A 81 -23.20 1.84 -2.30
C SER A 81 -23.79 3.02 -1.51
N GLY A 82 -23.32 4.24 -1.74
CA GLY A 82 -23.72 5.44 -1.00
C GLY A 82 -22.89 5.68 0.26
N GLU A 83 -21.93 4.83 0.56
CA GLU A 83 -21.02 5.02 1.69
C GLU A 83 -19.94 6.07 1.38
N LYS A 84 -19.48 6.78 2.39
CA LYS A 84 -18.30 7.62 2.26
C LYS A 84 -17.06 6.74 2.11
N PHE A 85 -16.25 7.01 1.11
CA PHE A 85 -15.01 6.25 0.91
C PHE A 85 -14.01 6.51 2.04
N ASN A 86 -13.43 5.42 2.54
CA ASN A 86 -12.34 5.46 3.53
C ASN A 86 -11.16 4.63 3.03
N PRO A 87 -10.02 5.25 2.67
CA PRO A 87 -8.84 4.54 2.15
C PRO A 87 -8.20 3.58 3.14
N ASN A 88 -8.51 3.71 4.44
CA ASN A 88 -7.98 2.87 5.51
C ASN A 88 -8.81 1.62 5.78
N GLU A 89 -9.99 1.51 5.20
CA GLU A 89 -10.82 0.31 5.28
C GLU A 89 -10.44 -0.71 4.21
N LEU A 90 -10.73 -1.99 4.49
CA LEU A 90 -10.51 -3.07 3.54
C LEU A 90 -11.74 -3.22 2.64
N THR A 91 -11.83 -2.37 1.63
CA THR A 91 -12.94 -2.31 0.67
C THR A 91 -12.46 -2.45 -0.76
N ALA A 92 -13.39 -2.75 -1.66
CA ALA A 92 -13.11 -2.89 -3.08
C ALA A 92 -14.30 -2.52 -3.96
N ALA A 93 -13.97 -2.13 -5.19
CA ALA A 93 -14.91 -1.98 -6.29
C ALA A 93 -14.92 -3.24 -7.16
N HIS A 94 -16.10 -3.77 -7.46
CA HIS A 94 -16.30 -4.89 -8.37
C HIS A 94 -17.51 -4.63 -9.27
N ARG A 95 -17.43 -5.11 -10.54
CA ARG A 95 -18.45 -4.79 -11.56
C ARG A 95 -19.82 -5.32 -11.23
N THR A 96 -19.91 -6.57 -10.78
CA THR A 96 -21.17 -7.33 -10.73
C THR A 96 -21.47 -7.93 -9.35
N LEU A 97 -20.48 -8.17 -8.50
CA LEU A 97 -20.74 -8.76 -7.18
C LEU A 97 -21.65 -7.86 -6.34
N PRO A 98 -22.58 -8.41 -5.56
CA PRO A 98 -23.43 -7.66 -4.65
C PRO A 98 -22.61 -6.83 -3.65
N PHE A 99 -23.10 -5.66 -3.26
CA PHE A 99 -22.52 -4.92 -2.17
C PHE A 99 -22.55 -5.73 -0.87
N GLY A 100 -21.51 -5.60 -0.05
CA GLY A 100 -21.34 -6.39 1.16
C GLY A 100 -20.65 -7.73 0.95
N THR A 101 -20.52 -8.23 -0.29
CA THR A 101 -19.80 -9.47 -0.59
C THR A 101 -18.36 -9.38 -0.06
N ARG A 102 -17.93 -10.42 0.64
CA ARG A 102 -16.54 -10.58 1.05
C ARG A 102 -15.75 -11.28 -0.05
N LEU A 103 -14.67 -10.66 -0.46
CA LEU A 103 -13.81 -11.11 -1.55
C LEU A 103 -12.39 -11.28 -1.04
N ARG A 104 -11.86 -12.49 -1.11
CA ARG A 104 -10.43 -12.72 -0.90
C ARG A 104 -9.69 -12.38 -2.18
N VAL A 105 -8.79 -11.43 -2.07
CA VAL A 105 -7.89 -11.03 -3.15
C VAL A 105 -6.50 -11.56 -2.83
N THR A 106 -5.93 -12.33 -3.73
CA THR A 106 -4.57 -12.88 -3.58
C THR A 106 -3.69 -12.33 -4.70
N ASN A 107 -2.62 -11.67 -4.34
CA ASN A 107 -1.60 -11.22 -5.29
C ASN A 107 -0.76 -12.43 -5.73
N VAL A 108 -0.84 -12.76 -7.01
CA VAL A 108 -0.17 -13.96 -7.56
C VAL A 108 1.36 -13.87 -7.47
N ALA A 109 1.93 -12.67 -7.56
CA ALA A 109 3.39 -12.49 -7.53
C ALA A 109 3.98 -12.61 -6.12
N THR A 110 3.27 -12.12 -5.10
CA THR A 110 3.76 -12.09 -3.71
C THR A 110 3.19 -13.21 -2.85
N GLY A 111 2.11 -13.86 -3.28
CA GLY A 111 1.34 -14.83 -2.50
C GLY A 111 0.53 -14.20 -1.34
N ARG A 112 0.59 -12.89 -1.17
CA ARG A 112 -0.15 -12.20 -0.11
C ARG A 112 -1.63 -12.15 -0.45
N SER A 113 -2.47 -12.33 0.56
CA SER A 113 -3.92 -12.25 0.42
C SER A 113 -4.56 -11.34 1.46
N VAL A 114 -5.66 -10.72 1.08
CA VAL A 114 -6.48 -9.88 1.95
C VAL A 114 -7.95 -10.12 1.63
N THR A 115 -8.79 -10.09 2.65
CA THR A 115 -10.25 -10.12 2.46
C THR A 115 -10.79 -8.70 2.51
N VAL A 116 -11.48 -8.31 1.44
CA VAL A 116 -12.08 -6.98 1.27
C VAL A 116 -13.60 -7.10 1.17
N ARG A 117 -14.31 -6.03 1.48
CA ARG A 117 -15.76 -5.91 1.30
C ARG A 117 -16.05 -5.11 0.03
N VAL A 118 -16.91 -5.64 -0.83
CA VAL A 118 -17.37 -4.93 -2.02
C VAL A 118 -18.37 -3.84 -1.60
N ASN A 119 -18.04 -2.58 -1.86
CA ASN A 119 -18.93 -1.44 -1.59
C ASN A 119 -18.98 -0.43 -2.74
N ASP A 120 -18.27 -0.74 -3.84
CA ASP A 120 -18.23 0.17 -4.98
C ASP A 120 -18.36 -0.58 -6.31
N ARG A 121 -18.57 0.19 -7.40
CA ARG A 121 -18.68 -0.32 -8.78
C ARG A 121 -17.45 0.05 -9.61
N GLY A 122 -17.02 -0.90 -10.42
CA GLY A 122 -15.85 -0.83 -11.26
C GLY A 122 -14.97 -2.05 -11.08
N PRO A 123 -13.79 -2.08 -11.67
CA PRO A 123 -13.26 -1.13 -12.65
C PRO A 123 -13.96 -1.25 -14.01
N PHE A 124 -14.09 -0.11 -14.70
CA PHE A 124 -14.63 -0.07 -16.06
C PHE A 124 -13.54 -0.04 -17.14
N VAL A 125 -12.30 -0.29 -16.74
CA VAL A 125 -11.13 -0.41 -17.62
C VAL A 125 -10.88 -1.86 -17.98
N GLY A 126 -10.59 -2.11 -19.26
CA GLY A 126 -10.34 -3.46 -19.75
C GLY A 126 -9.16 -4.15 -19.05
N GLY A 127 -9.30 -5.46 -18.79
CA GLY A 127 -8.28 -6.27 -18.13
C GLY A 127 -8.24 -6.19 -16.61
N ARG A 128 -8.81 -5.14 -15.98
CA ARG A 128 -8.95 -5.06 -14.53
C ARG A 128 -10.25 -5.72 -14.08
N VAL A 129 -10.16 -6.46 -12.96
CA VAL A 129 -11.29 -7.19 -12.39
C VAL A 129 -11.75 -6.62 -11.04
N VAL A 130 -10.85 -5.96 -10.34
CA VAL A 130 -11.11 -5.37 -9.02
C VAL A 130 -10.23 -4.14 -8.81
N ASP A 131 -10.76 -3.12 -8.17
CA ASP A 131 -9.99 -2.00 -7.64
C ASP A 131 -10.14 -2.02 -6.11
N VAL A 132 -9.02 -2.01 -5.39
CA VAL A 132 -9.02 -2.13 -3.93
C VAL A 132 -8.67 -0.80 -3.26
N SER A 133 -9.06 -0.63 -2.01
CA SER A 133 -8.64 0.51 -1.20
C SER A 133 -7.12 0.52 -1.00
N ARG A 134 -6.57 1.67 -0.58
CA ARG A 134 -5.14 1.81 -0.35
C ARG A 134 -4.62 0.84 0.70
N SER A 135 -5.31 0.67 1.84
CA SER A 135 -4.89 -0.26 2.90
C SER A 135 -4.88 -1.71 2.43
N ALA A 136 -5.82 -2.10 1.58
CA ALA A 136 -5.82 -3.43 0.97
C ALA A 136 -4.64 -3.61 0.00
N ALA A 137 -4.32 -2.58 -0.80
CA ALA A 137 -3.16 -2.61 -1.69
C ALA A 137 -1.83 -2.71 -0.93
N GLU A 138 -1.71 -2.04 0.21
CA GLU A 138 -0.56 -2.16 1.12
C GLU A 138 -0.41 -3.58 1.66
N SER A 139 -1.51 -4.18 2.10
CA SER A 139 -1.55 -5.56 2.57
C SER A 139 -1.13 -6.56 1.48
N LEU A 140 -1.54 -6.33 0.23
CA LEU A 140 -1.18 -7.12 -0.94
C LEU A 140 0.26 -6.87 -1.43
N GLY A 141 0.91 -5.81 -0.95
CA GLY A 141 2.26 -5.41 -1.37
C GLY A 141 2.32 -4.89 -2.81
N MET A 142 1.24 -4.25 -3.30
CA MET A 142 1.16 -3.81 -4.69
C MET A 142 1.25 -2.28 -4.88
N VAL A 143 1.37 -1.51 -3.82
CA VAL A 143 1.38 -0.04 -3.89
C VAL A 143 2.49 0.50 -4.80
N GLY A 144 3.69 -0.08 -4.73
CA GLY A 144 4.83 0.35 -5.56
C GLY A 144 4.66 0.06 -7.06
N GLN A 145 3.82 -0.92 -7.41
CA GLN A 145 3.57 -1.33 -8.80
C GLN A 145 2.31 -0.67 -9.38
N GLY A 146 1.40 -0.19 -8.54
CA GLY A 146 0.12 0.38 -8.95
C GLY A 146 -0.91 -0.64 -9.43
N VAL A 147 -0.48 -1.68 -10.13
CA VAL A 147 -1.32 -2.76 -10.69
C VAL A 147 -0.65 -4.11 -10.43
N ALA A 148 -1.43 -5.13 -10.09
CA ALA A 148 -0.93 -6.49 -9.86
C ALA A 148 -1.87 -7.55 -10.42
N LYS A 149 -1.32 -8.71 -10.81
CA LYS A 149 -2.12 -9.90 -11.12
C LYS A 149 -2.66 -10.50 -9.82
N VAL A 150 -3.95 -10.73 -9.79
CA VAL A 150 -4.63 -11.29 -8.62
C VAL A 150 -5.53 -12.45 -8.95
N LYS A 151 -5.73 -13.31 -7.96
CA LYS A 151 -6.79 -14.31 -7.89
C LYS A 151 -7.87 -13.79 -6.95
N LEU A 152 -9.11 -13.90 -7.34
CA LEU A 152 -10.29 -13.52 -6.57
C LEU A 152 -11.06 -14.76 -6.17
N ASP A 153 -11.39 -14.86 -4.89
CA ASP A 153 -12.21 -15.92 -4.32
C ASP A 153 -13.33 -15.29 -3.49
N VAL A 154 -14.58 -15.59 -3.79
CA VAL A 154 -15.72 -15.14 -2.97
C VAL A 154 -15.73 -15.94 -1.67
N VAL A 155 -15.73 -15.23 -0.54
CA VAL A 155 -15.78 -15.80 0.80
C VAL A 155 -17.17 -15.55 1.37
N GLN A 156 -17.86 -16.60 1.76
CA GLN A 156 -19.16 -16.51 2.42
C GLN A 156 -19.01 -16.27 3.92
#